data_42f431d1e34cc9855ee58810c1dc92d6
#
_entry.id   42f431d1e34cc9855ee58810c1dc92d6
#
_cell.length_a   1.000
_cell.length_b   1.000
_cell.length_c   1.000
_cell.angle_alpha   90.00
_cell.angle_beta   90.00
_cell.angle_gamma   90.00
#
_symmetry.space_group_name_H-M   'P 1'
#
loop_
_entity.id
_entity.type
_entity.pdbx_description
1 polymer ?
#
loop_
_entity_poly.entity_id
_entity_poly.type
_entity_poly.pdbx_seq_one_letter_code
_entity_poly.pdbx_strand_id
1 'polypeptide(L)'
;MTKEIDPHKYPKHASDEVKNTRDYRTWIFDGVYRNFSWRMEGRNQESRSGPGSELGYTKNLREKLPLMFSQFGINSMLDAPCGDMNWMVEVLKECPIEYTGGDIVSEMIQDNKDKYPEYKFIELDVVEDELPYADLFFCRDLFFHLHNDICLKIIENYLRSEIPYICLTTNKNILHRSASNIYVNCGEFRLIDIFEEPFNFPKEVLYTIDDTPEGSRYPAKDMVLLRREQLL
;
A
#
# COMPACT_ATOMS: atom_id res chain seq x y z
N MET A 1 -14.86 11.78 -19.44
CA MET A 1 -13.96 12.93 -19.65
C MET A 1 -12.92 12.86 -18.54
N THR A 2 -11.72 12.42 -18.86
CA THR A 2 -10.58 12.44 -17.93
C THR A 2 -10.26 13.90 -17.63
N LYS A 3 -10.36 14.31 -16.34
CA LYS A 3 -9.90 15.65 -15.92
C LYS A 3 -8.39 15.71 -16.22
N GLU A 4 -7.98 16.64 -17.08
CA GLU A 4 -6.55 16.92 -17.26
C GLU A 4 -5.96 17.35 -15.91
N ILE A 5 -4.92 16.65 -15.46
CA ILE A 5 -4.18 17.08 -14.29
C ILE A 5 -3.28 18.22 -14.73
N ASP A 6 -3.45 19.38 -14.11
CA ASP A 6 -2.49 20.48 -14.25
C ASP A 6 -1.15 20.05 -13.63
N PRO A 7 -0.09 19.82 -14.43
CA PRO A 7 1.22 19.40 -13.91
C PRO A 7 1.89 20.50 -13.04
N HIS A 8 1.33 21.70 -13.05
CA HIS A 8 1.84 22.86 -12.29
C HIS A 8 0.90 23.26 -11.14
N LYS A 9 -0.12 22.45 -10.80
CA LYS A 9 -1.09 22.75 -9.75
C LYS A 9 -0.42 23.10 -8.41
N TYR A 10 0.70 22.42 -8.11
CA TYR A 10 1.45 22.68 -6.89
C TYR A 10 2.91 23.05 -7.19
N PRO A 11 3.50 24.01 -6.44
CA PRO A 11 4.89 24.37 -6.59
C PRO A 11 5.81 23.22 -6.12
N LYS A 12 7.02 23.11 -6.72
CA LYS A 12 8.04 22.12 -6.33
C LYS A 12 8.36 22.12 -4.83
N HIS A 13 8.13 23.23 -4.15
CA HIS A 13 8.38 23.43 -2.72
C HIS A 13 7.07 23.85 -2.01
N ALA A 14 6.01 23.04 -2.18
CA ALA A 14 4.79 23.22 -1.41
C ALA A 14 5.09 23.16 0.10
N SER A 15 4.38 23.96 0.93
CA SER A 15 4.48 23.87 2.38
C SER A 15 4.02 22.51 2.90
N ASP A 16 4.46 22.12 4.09
CA ASP A 16 4.04 20.85 4.70
C ASP A 16 2.51 20.82 4.93
N GLU A 17 1.90 21.98 5.21
CA GLU A 17 0.45 22.12 5.30
C GLU A 17 -0.26 21.68 3.99
N VAL A 18 0.25 22.14 2.84
CA VAL A 18 -0.27 21.76 1.51
C VAL A 18 -0.02 20.29 1.23
N LYS A 19 1.20 19.79 1.52
CA LYS A 19 1.59 18.38 1.28
C LYS A 19 0.75 17.39 2.10
N ASN A 20 0.21 17.84 3.21
CA ASN A 20 -0.67 17.05 4.08
C ASN A 20 -2.12 16.97 3.60
N THR A 21 -2.51 17.68 2.53
CA THR A 21 -3.89 17.65 2.02
C THR A 21 -4.16 16.45 1.13
N ARG A 22 -5.41 15.95 1.16
CA ARG A 22 -5.92 14.94 0.22
C ARG A 22 -5.66 15.35 -1.23
N ASP A 23 -5.94 16.60 -1.56
CA ASP A 23 -5.81 17.15 -2.91
C ASP A 23 -4.38 17.04 -3.45
N TYR A 24 -3.38 17.26 -2.58
CA TYR A 24 -1.97 17.10 -2.92
C TYR A 24 -1.59 15.62 -3.11
N ARG A 25 -2.02 14.73 -2.20
CA ARG A 25 -1.78 13.29 -2.33
C ARG A 25 -2.39 12.73 -3.61
N THR A 26 -3.66 13.06 -3.87
CA THR A 26 -4.35 12.68 -5.11
C THR A 26 -3.59 13.14 -6.34
N TRP A 27 -3.17 14.42 -6.38
CA TRP A 27 -2.42 14.99 -7.49
C TRP A 27 -1.09 14.26 -7.74
N ILE A 28 -0.35 13.92 -6.68
CA ILE A 28 0.92 13.18 -6.78
C ILE A 28 0.68 11.78 -7.36
N PHE A 29 -0.23 10.99 -6.77
CA PHE A 29 -0.42 9.60 -7.19
C PHE A 29 -1.12 9.50 -8.55
N ASP A 30 -2.06 10.38 -8.87
CA ASP A 30 -2.56 10.53 -10.23
C ASP A 30 -1.43 10.77 -11.25
N GLY A 31 -0.52 11.68 -10.92
CA GLY A 31 0.65 11.98 -11.75
C GLY A 31 1.57 10.75 -11.92
N VAL A 32 1.79 9.99 -10.87
CA VAL A 32 2.59 8.75 -10.90
C VAL A 32 2.00 7.73 -11.88
N TYR A 33 0.69 7.45 -11.79
CA TYR A 33 0.02 6.48 -12.66
C TYR A 33 -0.09 6.96 -14.11
N ARG A 34 -0.41 8.22 -14.34
CA ARG A 34 -0.54 8.79 -15.72
C ARG A 34 0.79 8.87 -16.44
N ASN A 35 1.86 9.24 -15.72
CA ASN A 35 3.19 9.37 -16.30
C ASN A 35 3.97 8.05 -16.27
N PHE A 36 3.38 6.98 -15.77
CA PHE A 36 4.08 5.71 -15.58
C PHE A 36 5.41 5.88 -14.84
N SER A 37 5.42 6.74 -13.81
CA SER A 37 6.65 7.14 -13.10
C SER A 37 7.36 5.98 -12.42
N TRP A 38 6.64 4.90 -12.11
CA TRP A 38 7.21 3.66 -11.57
C TRP A 38 7.64 2.67 -12.67
N ARG A 39 7.51 3.05 -13.94
CA ARG A 39 7.95 2.21 -15.05
C ARG A 39 9.47 2.19 -15.15
N MET A 40 10.05 1.01 -15.32
CA MET A 40 11.47 0.88 -15.64
C MET A 40 11.68 1.06 -17.15
N GLU A 41 12.56 1.98 -17.54
CA GLU A 41 12.93 2.16 -18.94
C GLU A 41 13.43 0.83 -19.57
N GLY A 42 12.95 0.55 -20.77
CA GLY A 42 13.36 -0.62 -21.56
C GLY A 42 12.72 -1.95 -21.15
N ARG A 43 11.77 -1.97 -20.20
CA ARG A 43 11.01 -3.17 -19.84
C ARG A 43 9.54 -3.07 -20.29
N ASN A 44 9.03 -4.21 -20.77
CA ASN A 44 7.60 -4.40 -20.93
C ASN A 44 7.04 -4.75 -19.54
N GLN A 45 6.47 -3.76 -18.86
CA GLN A 45 5.99 -3.89 -17.50
C GLN A 45 4.52 -4.31 -17.51
N GLU A 46 4.17 -5.35 -16.76
CA GLU A 46 2.81 -5.91 -16.73
C GLU A 46 1.88 -5.14 -15.78
N SER A 47 2.42 -4.41 -14.79
CA SER A 47 1.64 -3.65 -13.80
C SER A 47 1.92 -2.16 -13.87
N ARG A 48 0.87 -1.34 -13.80
CA ARG A 48 0.96 0.13 -13.65
C ARG A 48 1.43 0.54 -12.25
N SER A 49 1.25 -0.35 -11.26
CA SER A 49 1.68 -0.15 -9.86
C SER A 49 3.17 -0.45 -9.66
N GLY A 50 3.92 -0.64 -10.73
CA GLY A 50 5.36 -0.82 -10.69
C GLY A 50 5.82 -2.29 -10.61
N PRO A 51 7.15 -2.51 -10.67
CA PRO A 51 7.71 -3.87 -10.74
C PRO A 51 7.46 -4.69 -9.48
N GLY A 52 7.22 -4.07 -8.32
CA GLY A 52 6.82 -4.73 -7.08
C GLY A 52 5.45 -5.42 -7.15
N SER A 53 4.64 -5.09 -8.17
CA SER A 53 3.30 -5.65 -8.39
C SER A 53 3.25 -6.62 -9.58
N GLU A 54 4.38 -7.00 -10.15
CA GLU A 54 4.47 -8.02 -11.19
C GLU A 54 4.26 -9.44 -10.62
N LEU A 55 3.71 -10.35 -11.41
CA LEU A 55 3.43 -11.73 -10.97
C LEU A 55 4.70 -12.48 -10.53
N GLY A 56 5.81 -12.24 -11.20
CA GLY A 56 7.10 -12.80 -10.81
C GLY A 56 7.56 -12.32 -9.44
N TYR A 57 7.34 -11.03 -9.13
CA TYR A 57 7.70 -10.43 -7.84
C TYR A 57 6.83 -10.96 -6.70
N THR A 58 5.53 -11.04 -6.90
CA THR A 58 4.52 -11.34 -5.87
C THR A 58 4.26 -12.83 -5.66
N LYS A 59 5.06 -13.72 -6.26
CA LYS A 59 4.86 -15.17 -6.18
C LYS A 59 4.70 -15.66 -4.74
N ASN A 60 5.62 -15.29 -3.85
CA ASN A 60 5.57 -15.74 -2.46
C ASN A 60 4.35 -15.20 -1.71
N LEU A 61 3.96 -13.94 -1.96
CA LEU A 61 2.73 -13.36 -1.39
C LEU A 61 1.50 -14.17 -1.82
N ARG A 62 1.37 -14.46 -3.11
CA ARG A 62 0.23 -15.22 -3.66
C ARG A 62 0.13 -16.62 -3.06
N GLU A 63 1.25 -17.25 -2.75
CA GLU A 63 1.29 -18.57 -2.09
C GLU A 63 0.99 -18.50 -0.58
N LYS A 64 1.36 -17.41 0.10
CA LYS A 64 1.30 -17.31 1.56
C LYS A 64 0.05 -16.61 2.09
N LEU A 65 -0.53 -15.67 1.35
CA LEU A 65 -1.73 -14.95 1.79
C LEU A 65 -2.91 -15.88 2.08
N PRO A 66 -3.26 -16.88 1.23
CA PRO A 66 -4.33 -17.82 1.54
C PRO A 66 -4.10 -18.59 2.84
N LEU A 67 -2.84 -18.94 3.15
CA LEU A 67 -2.47 -19.63 4.40
C LEU A 67 -2.67 -18.71 5.61
N MET A 68 -2.27 -17.44 5.50
CA MET A 68 -2.50 -16.43 6.53
C MET A 68 -4.00 -16.21 6.75
N PHE A 69 -4.79 -16.07 5.68
CA PHE A 69 -6.25 -15.90 5.80
C PHE A 69 -6.89 -17.08 6.55
N SER A 70 -6.55 -18.30 6.16
CA SER A 70 -7.04 -19.52 6.83
C SER A 70 -6.61 -19.61 8.30
N GLN A 71 -5.35 -19.29 8.61
CA GLN A 71 -4.80 -19.38 9.96
C GLN A 71 -5.46 -18.40 10.93
N PHE A 72 -5.80 -17.20 10.47
CA PHE A 72 -6.35 -16.12 11.31
C PHE A 72 -7.85 -15.90 11.14
N GLY A 73 -8.52 -16.75 10.35
CA GLY A 73 -9.96 -16.65 10.11
C GLY A 73 -10.38 -15.37 9.38
N ILE A 74 -9.51 -14.87 8.48
CA ILE A 74 -9.77 -13.67 7.68
C ILE A 74 -10.68 -14.06 6.51
N ASN A 75 -11.91 -13.53 6.51
CA ASN A 75 -12.92 -13.77 5.50
C ASN A 75 -13.24 -12.52 4.67
N SER A 76 -12.77 -11.34 5.12
CA SER A 76 -12.95 -10.08 4.43
C SER A 76 -11.67 -9.23 4.49
N MET A 77 -11.40 -8.46 3.42
CA MET A 77 -10.19 -7.65 3.30
C MET A 77 -10.50 -6.29 2.66
N LEU A 78 -10.01 -5.24 3.30
CA LEU A 78 -9.79 -3.93 2.70
C LEU A 78 -8.34 -3.87 2.21
N ASP A 79 -8.15 -3.87 0.89
CA ASP A 79 -6.83 -3.71 0.25
C ASP A 79 -6.69 -2.24 -0.19
N ALA A 80 -5.87 -1.46 0.51
CA ALA A 80 -5.68 -0.05 0.18
C ALA A 80 -4.25 0.42 0.50
N PRO A 81 -3.51 0.89 -0.53
CA PRO A 81 -3.92 1.07 -1.93
C PRO A 81 -3.96 -0.25 -2.71
N CYS A 82 -5.02 -0.49 -3.48
CA CYS A 82 -5.18 -1.72 -4.25
C CYS A 82 -4.43 -1.70 -5.59
N GLY A 83 -4.06 -0.51 -6.08
CA GLY A 83 -3.42 -0.36 -7.39
C GLY A 83 -4.24 -0.98 -8.53
N ASP A 84 -3.57 -1.56 -9.52
CA ASP A 84 -4.18 -2.11 -10.74
C ASP A 84 -4.62 -3.59 -10.63
N MET A 85 -4.61 -4.16 -9.43
CA MET A 85 -5.04 -5.55 -9.17
C MET A 85 -4.24 -6.64 -9.90
N ASN A 86 -3.10 -6.32 -10.50
CA ASN A 86 -2.36 -7.22 -11.39
C ASN A 86 -2.08 -8.60 -10.76
N TRP A 87 -1.77 -8.63 -9.49
CA TRP A 87 -1.42 -9.88 -8.77
C TRP A 87 -2.47 -10.32 -7.75
N MET A 88 -3.20 -9.35 -7.13
CA MET A 88 -4.18 -9.68 -6.09
C MET A 88 -5.34 -10.50 -6.64
N VAL A 89 -5.74 -10.25 -7.89
CA VAL A 89 -6.79 -11.05 -8.54
C VAL A 89 -6.44 -12.54 -8.59
N GLU A 90 -5.17 -12.91 -8.69
CA GLU A 90 -4.74 -14.31 -8.68
C GLU A 90 -4.90 -14.94 -7.28
N VAL A 91 -4.67 -14.17 -6.21
CA VAL A 91 -4.95 -14.61 -4.82
C VAL A 91 -6.44 -14.87 -4.64
N LEU A 92 -7.28 -13.93 -5.09
CA LEU A 92 -8.74 -14.01 -4.91
C LEU A 92 -9.40 -15.14 -5.72
N LYS A 93 -8.82 -15.54 -6.85
CA LYS A 93 -9.27 -16.73 -7.60
C LYS A 93 -9.04 -18.03 -6.84
N GLU A 94 -7.91 -18.13 -6.13
CA GLU A 94 -7.53 -19.34 -5.37
C GLU A 94 -8.16 -19.37 -3.97
N CYS A 95 -8.39 -18.19 -3.37
CA CYS A 95 -8.94 -18.04 -2.03
C CYS A 95 -9.99 -16.92 -2.02
N PRO A 96 -11.26 -17.23 -2.36
CA PRO A 96 -12.31 -16.25 -2.42
C PRO A 96 -12.69 -15.78 -1.01
N ILE A 97 -12.40 -14.50 -0.71
CA ILE A 97 -12.83 -13.79 0.48
C ILE A 97 -13.61 -12.55 0.04
N GLU A 98 -14.37 -11.93 0.94
CA GLU A 98 -15.00 -10.65 0.64
C GLU A 98 -13.91 -9.57 0.46
N TYR A 99 -13.81 -9.03 -0.75
CA TYR A 99 -12.75 -8.09 -1.12
C TYR A 99 -13.32 -6.69 -1.38
N THR A 100 -12.66 -5.69 -0.80
CA THR A 100 -12.85 -4.29 -1.14
C THR A 100 -11.50 -3.66 -1.48
N GLY A 101 -11.31 -3.25 -2.73
CA GLY A 101 -10.14 -2.49 -3.17
C GLY A 101 -10.37 -1.00 -3.00
N GLY A 102 -9.46 -0.31 -2.32
CA GLY A 102 -9.46 1.14 -2.16
C GLY A 102 -8.21 1.77 -2.77
N ASP A 103 -8.37 2.89 -3.46
CA ASP A 103 -7.25 3.70 -3.94
C ASP A 103 -7.67 5.16 -4.03
N ILE A 104 -6.72 6.09 -3.85
CA ILE A 104 -6.99 7.52 -3.95
C ILE A 104 -7.13 7.98 -5.41
N VAL A 105 -6.69 7.17 -6.37
CA VAL A 105 -6.69 7.47 -7.80
C VAL A 105 -7.99 6.99 -8.45
N SER A 106 -8.91 7.93 -8.67
CA SER A 106 -10.25 7.65 -9.21
C SER A 106 -10.23 6.90 -10.55
N GLU A 107 -9.27 7.22 -11.45
CA GLU A 107 -9.13 6.54 -12.74
C GLU A 107 -8.77 5.06 -12.55
N MET A 108 -7.88 4.74 -11.61
CA MET A 108 -7.51 3.37 -11.27
C MET A 108 -8.70 2.58 -10.74
N ILE A 109 -9.48 3.19 -9.87
CA ILE A 109 -10.71 2.59 -9.32
C ILE A 109 -11.74 2.32 -10.43
N GLN A 110 -11.89 3.24 -11.40
CA GLN A 110 -12.82 3.03 -12.51
C GLN A 110 -12.34 1.90 -13.43
N ASP A 111 -11.05 1.88 -13.78
CA ASP A 111 -10.44 0.80 -14.58
C ASP A 111 -10.62 -0.57 -13.92
N ASN A 112 -10.45 -0.65 -12.60
CA ASN A 112 -10.65 -1.88 -11.85
C ASN A 112 -12.12 -2.33 -11.82
N LYS A 113 -13.08 -1.40 -11.64
CA LYS A 113 -14.52 -1.70 -11.74
C LYS A 113 -14.93 -2.26 -13.09
N ASP A 114 -14.35 -1.72 -14.14
CA ASP A 114 -14.67 -2.14 -15.51
C ASP A 114 -14.04 -3.52 -15.82
N LYS A 115 -12.85 -3.79 -15.29
CA LYS A 115 -12.09 -5.01 -15.54
C LYS A 115 -12.49 -6.18 -14.65
N TYR A 116 -12.90 -5.90 -13.40
CA TYR A 116 -13.18 -6.88 -12.36
C TYR A 116 -14.52 -6.57 -11.65
N PRO A 117 -15.66 -6.61 -12.38
CA PRO A 117 -16.96 -6.19 -11.86
C PRO A 117 -17.48 -7.07 -10.70
N GLU A 118 -16.89 -8.23 -10.48
CA GLU A 118 -17.20 -9.15 -9.37
C GLU A 118 -16.68 -8.68 -8.01
N TYR A 119 -15.72 -7.73 -7.99
CA TYR A 119 -15.16 -7.18 -6.76
C TYR A 119 -15.64 -5.76 -6.51
N LYS A 120 -15.63 -5.37 -5.24
CA LYS A 120 -15.97 -4.01 -4.82
C LYS A 120 -14.75 -3.10 -4.87
N PHE A 121 -14.91 -1.92 -5.50
CA PHE A 121 -13.87 -0.89 -5.55
C PHE A 121 -14.42 0.46 -5.13
N ILE A 122 -13.65 1.19 -4.33
CA ILE A 122 -14.00 2.50 -3.80
C ILE A 122 -12.84 3.49 -3.97
N GLU A 123 -13.12 4.73 -4.29
CA GLU A 123 -12.16 5.80 -4.13
C GLU A 123 -11.99 6.05 -2.63
N LEU A 124 -10.76 5.92 -2.12
CA LEU A 124 -10.48 5.96 -0.69
C LEU A 124 -9.13 6.64 -0.42
N ASP A 125 -9.16 7.69 0.38
CA ASP A 125 -7.96 8.22 1.02
C ASP A 125 -7.82 7.62 2.43
N VAL A 126 -6.95 6.65 2.58
CA VAL A 126 -6.72 5.95 3.86
C VAL A 126 -6.26 6.86 5.01
N VAL A 127 -5.90 8.11 4.70
CA VAL A 127 -5.50 9.12 5.71
C VAL A 127 -6.70 9.77 6.36
N GLU A 128 -7.77 10.06 5.61
CA GLU A 128 -8.86 10.93 6.03
C GLU A 128 -10.24 10.27 6.00
N ASP A 129 -10.48 9.34 5.04
CA ASP A 129 -11.79 8.71 4.89
C ASP A 129 -12.01 7.63 5.95
N GLU A 130 -13.27 7.41 6.33
CA GLU A 130 -13.66 6.30 7.17
C GLU A 130 -13.35 4.97 6.46
N LEU A 131 -12.59 4.10 7.13
CA LEU A 131 -12.25 2.80 6.58
C LEU A 131 -13.46 1.87 6.68
N PRO A 132 -13.94 1.28 5.56
CA PRO A 132 -15.01 0.30 5.61
C PRO A 132 -14.57 -0.92 6.42
N TYR A 133 -15.51 -1.52 7.17
CA TYR A 133 -15.20 -2.71 7.95
C TYR A 133 -14.72 -3.86 7.07
N ALA A 134 -13.69 -4.54 7.56
CA ALA A 134 -13.16 -5.80 7.06
C ALA A 134 -12.45 -6.54 8.20
N ASP A 135 -12.14 -7.82 8.05
CA ASP A 135 -11.31 -8.54 9.03
C ASP A 135 -9.84 -8.10 8.95
N LEU A 136 -9.40 -7.66 7.78
CA LEU A 136 -8.02 -7.26 7.50
C LEU A 136 -7.96 -5.92 6.75
N PHE A 137 -7.17 -4.98 7.25
CA PHE A 137 -6.65 -3.87 6.46
C PHE A 137 -5.28 -4.29 5.90
N PHE A 138 -5.23 -4.52 4.59
CA PHE A 138 -4.02 -4.85 3.87
C PHE A 138 -3.46 -3.59 3.20
N CYS A 139 -2.28 -3.13 3.67
CA CYS A 139 -1.67 -1.89 3.20
C CYS A 139 -0.23 -2.16 2.74
N ARG A 140 -0.11 -2.56 1.48
CA ARG A 140 1.18 -2.92 0.88
C ARG A 140 1.77 -1.76 0.10
N ASP A 141 3.07 -1.54 0.30
CA ASP A 141 3.91 -0.65 -0.50
C ASP A 141 3.45 0.82 -0.54
N LEU A 142 2.78 1.31 0.53
CA LEU A 142 2.34 2.69 0.65
C LEU A 142 3.29 3.54 1.52
N PHE A 143 3.65 3.05 2.71
CA PHE A 143 4.32 3.85 3.74
C PHE A 143 5.68 4.39 3.28
N PHE A 144 6.40 3.66 2.46
CA PHE A 144 7.69 4.13 1.95
C PHE A 144 7.58 5.21 0.86
N HIS A 145 6.36 5.53 0.40
CA HIS A 145 6.05 6.65 -0.50
C HIS A 145 5.48 7.88 0.21
N LEU A 146 5.38 7.83 1.53
CA LEU A 146 4.79 8.89 2.35
C LEU A 146 5.77 9.33 3.44
N HIS A 147 5.68 10.59 3.86
CA HIS A 147 6.42 11.00 5.05
C HIS A 147 5.77 10.49 6.35
N ASN A 148 6.54 10.46 7.42
CA ASN A 148 6.15 9.82 8.68
C ASN A 148 4.81 10.30 9.24
N ASP A 149 4.56 11.61 9.22
CA ASP A 149 3.32 12.19 9.77
C ASP A 149 2.06 11.69 9.08
N ILE A 150 2.14 11.45 7.75
CA ILE A 150 1.03 10.86 7.00
C ILE A 150 0.87 9.39 7.35
N CYS A 151 1.96 8.64 7.45
CA CYS A 151 1.90 7.24 7.87
C CYS A 151 1.28 7.10 9.27
N LEU A 152 1.65 7.97 10.21
CA LEU A 152 1.06 7.98 11.56
C LEU A 152 -0.44 8.30 11.53
N LYS A 153 -0.88 9.25 10.69
CA LYS A 153 -2.31 9.53 10.50
C LYS A 153 -3.07 8.33 9.93
N ILE A 154 -2.46 7.55 9.01
CA ILE A 154 -3.07 6.30 8.52
C ILE A 154 -3.26 5.32 9.68
N ILE A 155 -2.27 5.18 10.57
CA ILE A 155 -2.39 4.31 11.75
C ILE A 155 -3.45 4.84 12.71
N GLU A 156 -3.51 6.14 12.98
CA GLU A 156 -4.57 6.75 13.79
C GLU A 156 -5.96 6.50 13.18
N ASN A 157 -6.09 6.60 11.85
CA ASN A 157 -7.33 6.31 11.15
C ASN A 157 -7.72 4.83 11.27
N TYR A 158 -6.76 3.92 11.07
CA TYR A 158 -6.95 2.49 11.30
C TYR A 158 -7.39 2.18 12.74
N LEU A 159 -6.76 2.79 13.73
CA LEU A 159 -7.11 2.58 15.14
C LEU A 159 -8.51 3.08 15.51
N ARG A 160 -9.07 4.05 14.76
CA ARG A 160 -10.46 4.49 14.89
C ARG A 160 -11.45 3.52 14.24
N SER A 161 -10.99 2.69 13.30
CA SER A 161 -11.82 1.66 12.67
C SER A 161 -12.00 0.46 13.61
N GLU A 162 -12.93 -0.43 13.29
CA GLU A 162 -13.14 -1.68 14.02
C GLU A 162 -12.40 -2.88 13.38
N ILE A 163 -11.54 -2.64 12.41
CA ILE A 163 -10.79 -3.68 11.69
C ILE A 163 -9.80 -4.35 12.66
N PRO A 164 -9.89 -5.66 12.89
CA PRO A 164 -9.08 -6.32 13.92
C PRO A 164 -7.60 -6.55 13.52
N TYR A 165 -7.32 -6.69 12.23
CA TYR A 165 -5.97 -6.97 11.74
C TYR A 165 -5.49 -5.93 10.75
N ILE A 166 -4.18 -5.64 10.79
CA ILE A 166 -3.48 -4.83 9.79
C ILE A 166 -2.27 -5.61 9.28
N CYS A 167 -2.05 -5.58 7.95
CA CYS A 167 -0.87 -6.16 7.34
C CYS A 167 -0.12 -5.06 6.57
N LEU A 168 1.13 -4.80 6.96
CA LEU A 168 1.95 -3.68 6.48
C LEU A 168 3.27 -4.13 5.90
N THR A 169 3.79 -3.37 4.94
CA THR A 169 5.18 -3.49 4.45
C THR A 169 6.16 -2.93 5.47
N THR A 170 7.25 -3.66 5.72
CA THR A 170 8.44 -3.17 6.41
C THR A 170 9.70 -3.64 5.68
N ASN A 171 10.72 -2.78 5.56
CA ASN A 171 12.01 -3.21 5.04
C ASN A 171 12.80 -3.96 6.12
N LYS A 172 13.60 -4.92 5.69
CA LYS A 172 14.48 -5.72 6.54
C LYS A 172 15.94 -5.62 6.08
N ASN A 173 16.86 -6.08 6.93
CA ASN A 173 18.29 -6.08 6.62
C ASN A 173 18.87 -4.68 6.32
N ILE A 174 18.32 -3.64 6.96
CA ILE A 174 18.82 -2.28 6.82
C ILE A 174 20.15 -2.19 7.56
N LEU A 175 21.23 -1.98 6.80
CA LEU A 175 22.61 -1.96 7.33
C LEU A 175 22.85 -0.83 8.35
N HIS A 176 22.17 0.30 8.16
CA HIS A 176 22.24 1.44 9.06
C HIS A 176 20.84 1.92 9.42
N ARG A 177 20.47 1.87 10.69
CA ARG A 177 19.16 2.33 11.18
C ARG A 177 18.85 3.79 10.81
N SER A 178 19.87 4.65 10.73
CA SER A 178 19.74 6.02 10.27
C SER A 178 19.33 6.17 8.80
N ALA A 179 19.29 5.08 8.03
CA ALA A 179 18.84 5.08 6.63
C ALA A 179 17.34 4.77 6.48
N SER A 180 16.69 4.29 7.55
CA SER A 180 15.24 4.07 7.55
C SER A 180 14.48 5.29 8.06
N ASN A 181 13.21 5.39 7.68
CA ASN A 181 12.27 6.39 8.17
C ASN A 181 12.70 7.85 7.95
N ILE A 182 13.62 8.09 7.00
CA ILE A 182 14.01 9.44 6.62
C ILE A 182 12.83 10.21 6.02
N TYR A 183 12.88 11.54 6.06
CA TYR A 183 11.86 12.36 5.40
C TYR A 183 11.89 12.16 3.88
N VAL A 184 10.71 11.99 3.29
CA VAL A 184 10.48 12.01 1.83
C VAL A 184 9.20 12.77 1.53
N ASN A 185 9.11 13.33 0.30
CA ASN A 185 7.82 13.84 -0.17
C ASN A 185 6.92 12.70 -0.62
N CYS A 186 5.60 12.93 -0.67
CA CYS A 186 4.67 11.95 -1.23
C CYS A 186 5.09 11.53 -2.64
N GLY A 187 5.04 10.22 -2.91
CA GLY A 187 5.44 9.64 -4.19
C GLY A 187 6.93 9.33 -4.33
N GLU A 188 7.81 9.87 -3.49
CA GLU A 188 9.23 9.48 -3.44
C GLU A 188 9.40 8.13 -2.72
N PHE A 189 10.60 7.56 -2.75
CA PHE A 189 10.90 6.27 -2.12
C PHE A 189 11.91 6.43 -0.98
N ARG A 190 11.66 5.71 0.10
CA ARG A 190 12.61 5.52 1.22
C ARG A 190 12.55 4.09 1.75
N LEU A 191 13.50 3.72 2.59
CA LEU A 191 13.37 2.52 3.41
C LEU A 191 12.46 2.81 4.60
N ILE A 192 11.52 1.90 4.87
CA ILE A 192 10.59 1.97 5.98
C ILE A 192 10.87 0.82 6.96
N ASP A 193 11.07 1.14 8.23
CA ASP A 193 11.15 0.18 9.33
C ASP A 193 10.11 0.54 10.38
N ILE A 194 9.01 -0.21 10.41
CA ILE A 194 7.91 0.08 11.33
C ILE A 194 8.25 -0.24 12.80
N PHE A 195 9.33 -0.95 13.05
CA PHE A 195 9.79 -1.31 14.40
C PHE A 195 10.71 -0.26 15.04
N GLU A 196 11.13 0.74 14.26
CA GLU A 196 11.99 1.83 14.72
C GLU A 196 11.21 3.17 14.72
N GLU A 197 11.78 4.18 15.37
CA GLU A 197 11.16 5.52 15.40
C GLU A 197 10.83 6.06 14.00
N PRO A 198 9.72 6.76 13.86
CA PRO A 198 8.75 7.19 14.87
C PRO A 198 7.62 6.19 15.13
N PHE A 199 7.61 5.03 14.48
CA PHE A 199 6.50 4.07 14.54
C PHE A 199 6.55 3.21 15.80
N ASN A 200 7.71 2.65 16.15
CA ASN A 200 7.94 1.83 17.34
C ASN A 200 6.92 0.70 17.53
N PHE A 201 6.50 0.05 16.44
CA PHE A 201 5.55 -1.05 16.53
C PHE A 201 6.15 -2.23 17.29
N PRO A 202 5.31 -3.07 17.93
CA PRO A 202 5.79 -4.25 18.64
C PRO A 202 6.46 -5.22 17.67
N LYS A 203 7.60 -5.79 18.10
CA LYS A 203 8.37 -6.75 17.28
C LYS A 203 7.74 -8.15 17.27
N GLU A 204 6.81 -8.41 18.19
CA GLU A 204 6.03 -9.65 18.28
C GLU A 204 4.87 -9.61 17.28
N VAL A 205 5.19 -9.86 16.00
CA VAL A 205 4.17 -9.92 14.94
C VAL A 205 3.49 -11.28 14.88
N LEU A 206 2.25 -11.32 14.42
CA LEU A 206 1.47 -12.57 14.34
C LEU A 206 1.88 -13.45 13.16
N TYR A 207 2.26 -12.84 12.06
CA TYR A 207 2.66 -13.53 10.83
C TYR A 207 3.60 -12.65 10.01
N THR A 208 4.51 -13.29 9.29
CA THR A 208 5.44 -12.61 8.38
C THR A 208 5.47 -13.32 7.04
N ILE A 209 5.39 -12.56 5.97
CA ILE A 209 5.58 -13.05 4.61
C ILE A 209 6.77 -12.31 4.00
N ASP A 210 7.78 -13.05 3.57
CA ASP A 210 8.89 -12.47 2.80
C ASP A 210 8.35 -11.94 1.45
N ASP A 211 8.37 -10.63 1.27
CA ASP A 211 7.95 -9.94 0.05
C ASP A 211 9.17 -9.51 -0.79
N THR A 212 10.19 -10.37 -0.83
CA THR A 212 11.40 -10.14 -1.61
C THR A 212 11.70 -11.35 -2.49
N PRO A 213 11.60 -11.24 -3.81
CA PRO A 213 11.99 -12.32 -4.71
C PRO A 213 13.48 -12.67 -4.55
N GLU A 214 13.80 -13.95 -4.70
CA GLU A 214 15.18 -14.40 -4.73
C GLU A 214 15.97 -13.67 -5.83
N GLY A 215 17.17 -13.18 -5.49
CA GLY A 215 17.99 -12.40 -6.41
C GLY A 215 17.49 -10.99 -6.72
N SER A 216 16.51 -10.49 -5.95
CA SER A 216 16.00 -9.13 -6.12
C SER A 216 17.08 -8.08 -5.97
N ARG A 217 17.04 -7.06 -6.84
CA ARG A 217 17.84 -5.83 -6.72
C ARG A 217 17.22 -4.80 -5.79
N TYR A 218 15.95 -5.00 -5.42
CA TYR A 218 15.23 -4.08 -4.53
C TYR A 218 15.58 -4.39 -3.07
N PRO A 219 15.47 -3.39 -2.19
CA PRO A 219 15.63 -3.59 -0.77
C PRO A 219 14.70 -4.69 -0.26
N ALA A 220 15.26 -5.56 0.58
CA ALA A 220 14.51 -6.66 1.15
C ALA A 220 13.38 -6.12 2.05
N LYS A 221 12.20 -6.74 1.96
CA LYS A 221 11.02 -6.34 2.72
C LYS A 221 10.15 -7.54 3.09
N ASP A 222 9.39 -7.36 4.14
CA ASP A 222 8.37 -8.28 4.61
C ASP A 222 7.00 -7.61 4.62
N MET A 223 5.95 -8.41 4.49
CA MET A 223 4.61 -8.08 4.95
C MET A 223 4.42 -8.66 6.34
N VAL A 224 4.02 -7.85 7.30
CA VAL A 224 3.83 -8.27 8.69
C VAL A 224 2.40 -8.06 9.15
N LEU A 225 1.81 -9.07 9.77
CA LEU A 225 0.46 -9.04 10.33
C LEU A 225 0.52 -8.69 11.82
N LEU A 226 -0.28 -7.70 12.21
CA LEU A 226 -0.45 -7.24 13.58
C LEU A 226 -1.94 -7.22 13.94
N ARG A 227 -2.25 -7.38 15.23
CA ARG A 227 -3.58 -7.06 15.76
C ARG A 227 -3.68 -5.59 16.12
N ARG A 228 -4.89 -5.05 15.98
CA ARG A 228 -5.21 -3.68 16.38
C ARG A 228 -4.82 -3.38 17.83
N GLU A 229 -5.07 -4.32 18.75
CA GLU A 229 -4.77 -4.17 20.17
C GLU A 229 -3.26 -4.07 20.48
N GLN A 230 -2.40 -4.52 19.57
CA GLN A 230 -0.95 -4.38 19.72
C GLN A 230 -0.46 -2.95 19.43
N LEU A 231 -1.28 -2.12 18.76
CA LEU A 231 -0.95 -0.75 18.37
C LEU A 231 -1.67 0.32 19.23
N LEU A 232 -2.53 -0.10 20.17
CA LEU A 232 -3.19 0.76 21.14
C LEU A 232 -2.26 0.97 22.34
#